data_9595d127dd6f77e1f142f20b53569bed
#
_entry.id   9595d127dd6f77e1f142f20b53569bed
#
_cell.length_a   1.000
_cell.length_b   1.000
_cell.length_c   1.000
_cell.angle_alpha   90.00
_cell.angle_beta   90.00
_cell.angle_gamma   90.00
#
_symmetry.space_group_name_H-M   'P 1'
#
loop_
_entity.id
_entity.type
_entity.pdbx_description
1 polymer ?
#
loop_
_entity_poly.entity_id
_entity_poly.type
_entity_poly.pdbx_seq_one_letter_code
_entity_poly.pdbx_strand_id
1 'polypeptide(L)'
;MKITPIRTILIALLTTLATQAGAKECPAKFLKQGAVVFDLVLICVTKEVLHEKLKHAAHVTAQWLDNNQDGEIDEKRLRPFLVENRPVLLMSADGFNFLQFGTIEQGLGDRIGQDLSAAETAPRQGRDASQEEIHHLIFTAS
;
A
#
# COMPACT_ATOMS: atom_id res chain seq x y z
N MET A 1 -43.52 28.85 46.47
CA MET A 1 -42.32 28.94 45.63
C MET A 1 -41.90 27.54 45.29
N LYS A 2 -42.16 27.08 44.03
CA LYS A 2 -41.88 25.69 43.59
C LYS A 2 -40.58 25.70 42.76
N ILE A 3 -39.58 25.00 43.27
CA ILE A 3 -38.29 24.83 42.61
C ILE A 3 -38.37 23.60 41.71
N THR A 4 -38.25 23.79 40.39
CA THR A 4 -38.22 22.73 39.39
C THR A 4 -36.79 22.22 39.24
N PRO A 5 -36.52 20.89 39.27
CA PRO A 5 -35.16 20.38 39.09
C PRO A 5 -34.75 20.41 37.62
N ILE A 6 -33.59 20.98 37.38
CA ILE A 6 -32.91 20.98 36.06
C ILE A 6 -32.44 19.56 35.77
N ARG A 7 -33.01 18.93 34.76
CA ARG A 7 -32.52 17.65 34.22
C ARG A 7 -31.25 17.89 33.39
N THR A 8 -30.12 17.52 33.96
CA THR A 8 -28.86 17.45 33.22
C THR A 8 -28.93 16.35 32.18
N ILE A 9 -28.99 16.71 30.90
CA ILE A 9 -28.89 15.74 29.78
C ILE A 9 -27.42 15.48 29.58
N LEU A 10 -26.97 14.29 29.98
CA LEU A 10 -25.62 13.78 29.69
C LEU A 10 -25.59 13.32 28.22
N ILE A 11 -25.05 14.16 27.34
CA ILE A 11 -24.79 13.74 25.94
C ILE A 11 -23.54 12.89 25.95
N ALA A 12 -23.71 11.58 25.88
CA ALA A 12 -22.63 10.64 25.63
C ALA A 12 -22.13 10.82 24.20
N LEU A 13 -20.99 11.48 24.04
CA LEU A 13 -20.28 11.58 22.77
C LEU A 13 -19.67 10.21 22.46
N LEU A 14 -20.41 9.38 21.69
CA LEU A 14 -19.84 8.17 21.09
C LEU A 14 -18.87 8.62 20.00
N THR A 15 -17.59 8.72 20.34
CA THR A 15 -16.51 8.75 19.36
C THR A 15 -16.40 7.35 18.76
N THR A 16 -17.04 7.13 17.63
CA THR A 16 -16.74 5.99 16.78
C THR A 16 -15.31 6.17 16.27
N LEU A 17 -14.35 5.49 16.91
CA LEU A 17 -13.07 5.22 16.27
C LEU A 17 -13.39 4.36 15.04
N ALA A 18 -13.47 5.01 13.87
CA ALA A 18 -13.35 4.31 12.61
C ALA A 18 -11.93 3.72 12.59
N THR A 19 -11.81 2.46 12.98
CA THR A 19 -10.63 1.67 12.69
C THR A 19 -10.49 1.67 11.18
N GLN A 20 -9.53 2.42 10.66
CA GLN A 20 -9.03 2.25 9.30
C GLN A 20 -8.29 0.90 9.28
N ALA A 21 -9.08 -0.16 9.36
CA ALA A 21 -8.61 -1.51 9.15
C ALA A 21 -8.49 -1.70 7.64
N GLY A 22 -7.28 -1.73 7.12
CA GLY A 22 -7.23 -2.30 5.81
C GLY A 22 -6.07 -2.01 4.89
N ALA A 23 -4.89 -1.64 5.25
CA ALA A 23 -3.80 -1.59 4.26
C ALA A 23 -2.40 -1.91 4.82
N LYS A 24 -2.30 -2.42 6.03
CA LYS A 24 -1.00 -2.51 6.71
C LYS A 24 -0.43 -3.92 6.87
N GLU A 25 -1.15 -4.96 6.46
CA GLU A 25 -0.66 -6.33 6.58
C GLU A 25 -0.27 -6.91 5.23
N CYS A 26 0.93 -7.45 5.17
CA CYS A 26 1.41 -8.19 4.02
C CYS A 26 0.65 -9.50 3.85
N PRO A 27 0.39 -9.96 2.60
CA PRO A 27 -0.47 -11.11 2.33
C PRO A 27 0.13 -12.46 2.75
N ALA A 28 1.40 -12.51 3.11
CA ALA A 28 2.06 -13.75 3.53
C ALA A 28 3.04 -13.47 4.67
N LYS A 29 3.18 -14.43 5.60
CA LYS A 29 4.02 -14.29 6.80
C LYS A 29 5.51 -14.11 6.51
N PHE A 30 6.00 -14.57 5.37
CA PHE A 30 7.39 -14.39 4.94
C PHE A 30 7.67 -12.99 4.35
N LEU A 31 6.63 -12.19 4.14
CA LEU A 31 6.71 -10.81 3.70
C LEU A 31 6.63 -9.87 4.90
N LYS A 32 7.39 -8.79 4.85
CA LYS A 32 7.36 -7.70 5.82
C LYS A 32 6.92 -6.41 5.14
N GLN A 33 6.23 -5.57 5.88
CA GLN A 33 5.94 -4.22 5.42
C GLN A 33 7.26 -3.46 5.24
N GLY A 34 7.54 -3.05 4.01
CA GLY A 34 8.70 -2.24 3.65
C GLY A 34 8.38 -0.76 3.68
N ALA A 35 7.30 -0.36 3.01
CA ALA A 35 6.85 1.01 2.92
C ALA A 35 5.34 1.11 2.70
N VAL A 36 4.78 2.29 2.97
CA VAL A 36 3.43 2.68 2.55
C VAL A 36 3.55 4.03 1.87
N VAL A 37 3.06 4.13 0.64
CA VAL A 37 3.16 5.34 -0.18
C VAL A 37 1.80 6.03 -0.22
N PHE A 38 1.72 7.29 0.21
CA PHE A 38 0.50 8.12 0.31
C PHE A 38 -0.64 7.48 1.12
N ASP A 39 -0.35 6.55 2.04
CA ASP A 39 -1.33 5.70 2.73
C ASP A 39 -2.21 4.85 1.80
N LEU A 40 -1.81 4.63 0.55
CA LEU A 40 -2.58 3.97 -0.49
C LEU A 40 -1.93 2.71 -1.03
N VAL A 41 -0.63 2.74 -1.31
CA VAL A 41 0.10 1.61 -1.87
C VAL A 41 1.00 1.00 -0.80
N LEU A 42 0.76 -0.25 -0.45
CA LEU A 42 1.59 -1.03 0.46
C LEU A 42 2.71 -1.71 -0.33
N ILE A 43 3.95 -1.60 0.14
CA ILE A 43 5.09 -2.35 -0.40
C ILE A 43 5.49 -3.40 0.62
N CYS A 44 5.39 -4.68 0.25
CA CYS A 44 5.78 -5.82 1.05
C CYS A 44 7.05 -6.47 0.49
N VAL A 45 8.01 -6.77 1.34
CA VAL A 45 9.32 -7.26 0.92
C VAL A 45 9.70 -8.55 1.64
N THR A 46 10.45 -9.42 0.95
CA THR A 46 11.17 -10.49 1.64
C THR A 46 12.39 -9.92 2.38
N LYS A 47 12.93 -10.68 3.33
CA LYS A 47 14.07 -10.22 4.17
C LYS A 47 15.35 -9.97 3.37
N GLU A 48 15.47 -10.58 2.18
CA GLU A 48 16.64 -10.50 1.31
C GLU A 48 16.67 -9.22 0.43
N VAL A 49 15.55 -8.50 0.34
CA VAL A 49 15.48 -7.26 -0.44
C VAL A 49 16.30 -6.17 0.23
N LEU A 50 17.26 -5.63 -0.49
CA LEU A 50 18.10 -4.54 0.00
C LEU A 50 17.31 -3.25 0.16
N HIS A 51 17.61 -2.49 1.21
CA HIS A 51 16.93 -1.24 1.52
C HIS A 51 16.94 -0.23 0.36
N GLU A 52 18.03 -0.15 -0.38
CA GLU A 52 18.15 0.73 -1.54
C GLU A 52 17.17 0.38 -2.65
N LYS A 53 16.88 -0.90 -2.86
CA LYS A 53 15.90 -1.39 -3.85
C LYS A 53 14.47 -1.05 -3.42
N LEU A 54 14.15 -1.27 -2.15
CA LEU A 54 12.89 -0.85 -1.56
C LEU A 54 12.69 0.67 -1.68
N LYS A 55 13.71 1.45 -1.33
CA LYS A 55 13.66 2.92 -1.42
C LYS A 55 13.41 3.39 -2.86
N HIS A 56 14.07 2.76 -3.83
CA HIS A 56 13.86 3.07 -5.25
C HIS A 56 12.41 2.75 -5.67
N ALA A 57 11.90 1.57 -5.36
CA ALA A 57 10.52 1.20 -5.68
C ALA A 57 9.49 2.15 -5.03
N ALA A 58 9.69 2.52 -3.77
CA ALA A 58 8.84 3.48 -3.09
C ALA A 58 8.89 4.88 -3.75
N HIS A 59 10.07 5.31 -4.20
CA HIS A 59 10.23 6.58 -4.92
C HIS A 59 9.53 6.56 -6.28
N VAL A 60 9.68 5.48 -7.06
CA VAL A 60 8.97 5.33 -8.34
C VAL A 60 7.45 5.31 -8.12
N THR A 61 6.97 4.62 -7.09
CA THR A 61 5.54 4.61 -6.74
C THR A 61 5.04 6.02 -6.41
N ALA A 62 5.82 6.77 -5.63
CA ALA A 62 5.49 8.16 -5.31
C ALA A 62 5.44 9.04 -6.54
N GLN A 63 6.41 8.91 -7.47
CA GLN A 63 6.43 9.68 -8.72
C GLN A 63 5.24 9.40 -9.65
N TRP A 64 4.74 8.16 -9.68
CA TRP A 64 3.53 7.83 -10.45
C TRP A 64 2.27 8.48 -9.88
N LEU A 65 2.21 8.73 -8.58
CA LEU A 65 1.06 9.31 -7.91
C LEU A 65 1.16 10.85 -7.77
N ASP A 66 2.37 11.35 -7.64
CA ASP A 66 2.73 12.76 -7.41
C ASP A 66 3.95 13.12 -8.28
N ASN A 67 3.71 13.40 -9.54
CA ASN A 67 4.76 13.70 -10.51
C ASN A 67 5.35 15.11 -10.31
N ASN A 68 4.55 16.05 -9.80
CA ASN A 68 4.98 17.42 -9.52
C ASN A 68 5.71 17.57 -8.18
N GLN A 69 5.69 16.51 -7.32
CA GLN A 69 6.39 16.41 -6.04
C GLN A 69 5.93 17.46 -5.01
N ASP A 70 4.65 17.81 -5.00
CA ASP A 70 4.07 18.73 -4.02
C ASP A 70 3.57 18.04 -2.74
N GLY A 71 3.64 16.70 -2.69
CA GLY A 71 3.21 15.88 -1.56
C GLY A 71 1.74 15.48 -1.61
N GLU A 72 1.03 15.80 -2.68
CA GLU A 72 -0.35 15.39 -2.92
C GLU A 72 -0.44 14.53 -4.18
N ILE A 73 -1.48 13.71 -4.27
CA ILE A 73 -1.75 12.92 -5.47
C ILE A 73 -2.25 13.85 -6.57
N ASP A 74 -1.57 13.87 -7.74
CA ASP A 74 -1.92 14.70 -8.88
C ASP A 74 -3.34 14.44 -9.40
N GLU A 75 -3.69 13.17 -9.56
CA GLU A 75 -5.02 12.76 -10.02
C GLU A 75 -5.89 12.33 -8.84
N LYS A 76 -6.59 13.29 -8.23
CA LYS A 76 -7.41 13.07 -7.03
C LYS A 76 -8.54 12.05 -7.23
N ARG A 77 -8.98 11.82 -8.48
CA ARG A 77 -10.00 10.81 -8.81
C ARG A 77 -9.51 9.37 -8.64
N LEU A 78 -8.20 9.13 -8.65
CA LEU A 78 -7.63 7.80 -8.40
C LEU A 78 -7.79 7.36 -6.94
N ARG A 79 -7.78 8.30 -6.00
CA ARG A 79 -7.77 7.98 -4.57
C ARG A 79 -8.88 7.03 -4.12
N PRO A 80 -10.16 7.21 -4.48
CA PRO A 80 -11.22 6.28 -4.09
C PRO A 80 -10.96 4.85 -4.56
N PHE A 81 -10.50 4.66 -5.79
CA PHE A 81 -10.19 3.34 -6.35
C PHE A 81 -9.01 2.68 -5.66
N LEU A 82 -7.94 3.43 -5.38
CA LEU A 82 -6.78 2.92 -4.66
C LEU A 82 -7.13 2.55 -3.21
N VAL A 83 -8.02 3.29 -2.56
CA VAL A 83 -8.55 2.93 -1.23
C VAL A 83 -9.35 1.65 -1.28
N GLU A 84 -10.20 1.47 -2.29
CA GLU A 84 -11.05 0.28 -2.47
C GLU A 84 -10.21 -0.95 -2.79
N ASN A 85 -9.33 -0.85 -3.78
CA ASN A 85 -8.55 -1.99 -4.31
C ASN A 85 -7.28 -2.30 -3.50
N ARG A 86 -6.85 -1.41 -2.60
CA ARG A 86 -5.75 -1.62 -1.65
C ARG A 86 -4.50 -2.26 -2.29
N PRO A 87 -3.88 -1.59 -3.28
CA PRO A 87 -2.78 -2.15 -4.06
C PRO A 87 -1.57 -2.50 -3.20
N VAL A 88 -0.95 -3.63 -3.53
CA VAL A 88 0.24 -4.17 -2.85
C VAL A 88 1.32 -4.47 -3.86
N LEU A 89 2.47 -3.82 -3.73
CA LEU A 89 3.68 -4.19 -4.43
C LEU A 89 4.42 -5.26 -3.61
N LEU A 90 4.75 -6.37 -4.25
CA LEU A 90 5.36 -7.55 -3.62
C LEU A 90 6.80 -7.66 -4.13
N MET A 91 7.79 -7.44 -3.26
CA MET A 91 9.19 -7.50 -3.66
C MET A 91 9.90 -8.73 -3.08
N SER A 92 10.62 -9.43 -3.93
CA SER A 92 11.58 -10.47 -3.58
C SER A 92 12.97 -10.11 -4.11
N ALA A 93 14.01 -10.86 -3.72
CA ALA A 93 15.36 -10.62 -4.24
C ALA A 93 15.45 -10.91 -5.75
N ASP A 94 14.91 -12.04 -6.20
CA ASP A 94 15.05 -12.58 -7.55
C ASP A 94 13.79 -13.28 -8.10
N GLY A 95 12.61 -12.97 -7.54
CA GLY A 95 11.32 -13.56 -7.86
C GLY A 95 10.77 -14.47 -6.77
N PHE A 96 9.48 -14.84 -6.89
CA PHE A 96 8.81 -15.79 -6.01
C PHE A 96 8.69 -17.16 -6.68
N ASN A 97 8.83 -18.23 -5.90
CA ASN A 97 8.54 -19.57 -6.40
C ASN A 97 7.03 -19.85 -6.40
N PHE A 98 6.62 -20.94 -7.03
CA PHE A 98 5.21 -21.33 -7.18
C PHE A 98 4.44 -21.43 -5.84
N LEU A 99 5.07 -21.98 -4.79
CA LEU A 99 4.44 -22.13 -3.48
C LEU A 99 4.25 -20.77 -2.79
N GLN A 100 5.22 -19.88 -2.95
CA GLN A 100 5.14 -18.52 -2.43
C GLN A 100 4.04 -17.73 -3.14
N PHE A 101 3.93 -17.83 -4.47
CA PHE A 101 2.84 -17.21 -5.21
C PHE A 101 1.46 -17.68 -4.72
N GLY A 102 1.25 -18.99 -4.59
CA GLY A 102 -0.02 -19.53 -4.10
C GLY A 102 -0.39 -19.02 -2.70
N THR A 103 0.60 -18.88 -1.80
CA THR A 103 0.38 -18.30 -0.46
C THR A 103 0.06 -16.81 -0.52
N ILE A 104 0.72 -16.07 -1.39
CA ILE A 104 0.46 -14.63 -1.61
C ILE A 104 -0.95 -14.43 -2.16
N GLU A 105 -1.33 -15.15 -3.21
CA GLU A 105 -2.67 -15.05 -3.83
C GLU A 105 -3.77 -15.31 -2.80
N GLN A 106 -3.65 -16.35 -1.99
CA GLN A 106 -4.61 -16.63 -0.92
C GLN A 106 -4.70 -15.50 0.11
N GLY A 107 -3.57 -14.86 0.43
CA GLY A 107 -3.51 -13.78 1.42
C GLY A 107 -3.88 -12.39 0.88
N LEU A 108 -3.88 -12.21 -0.45
CA LEU A 108 -4.33 -10.96 -1.07
C LEU A 108 -5.86 -10.77 -0.93
N GLY A 109 -6.63 -11.86 -1.03
CA GLY A 109 -8.09 -11.78 -1.06
C GLY A 109 -8.56 -10.98 -2.29
N ASP A 110 -9.27 -9.89 -2.05
CA ASP A 110 -9.78 -8.95 -3.08
C ASP A 110 -8.83 -7.78 -3.40
N ARG A 111 -7.62 -7.78 -2.84
CA ARG A 111 -6.60 -6.74 -3.08
C ARG A 111 -5.91 -6.96 -4.42
N ILE A 112 -5.47 -5.87 -5.04
CA ILE A 112 -4.64 -5.93 -6.24
C ILE A 112 -3.17 -6.07 -5.85
N GLY A 113 -2.50 -7.11 -6.36
CA GLY A 113 -1.08 -7.36 -6.13
C GLY A 113 -0.28 -7.35 -7.42
N GLN A 114 0.95 -6.81 -7.35
CA GLN A 114 1.93 -6.88 -8.42
C GLN A 114 3.28 -7.27 -7.83
N ASP A 115 3.99 -8.21 -8.44
CA ASP A 115 5.33 -8.58 -8.01
C ASP A 115 6.41 -7.74 -8.72
N LEU A 116 7.53 -7.55 -8.03
CA LEU A 116 8.70 -6.87 -8.54
C LEU A 116 9.97 -7.54 -7.99
N SER A 117 10.82 -8.02 -8.89
CA SER A 117 12.14 -8.52 -8.50
C SER A 117 13.10 -7.39 -8.17
N ALA A 118 13.75 -7.45 -7.01
CA ALA A 118 14.78 -6.48 -6.64
C ALA A 118 16.01 -6.55 -7.57
N ALA A 119 16.26 -7.71 -8.19
CA ALA A 119 17.32 -7.84 -9.20
C ALA A 119 17.06 -6.98 -10.44
N GLU A 120 15.79 -6.77 -10.79
CA GLU A 120 15.34 -5.97 -11.93
C GLU A 120 14.98 -4.53 -11.58
N THR A 121 15.08 -4.17 -10.29
CA THR A 121 14.80 -2.83 -9.78
C THR A 121 16.07 -2.00 -9.78
N ALA A 122 16.10 -0.90 -10.54
CA ALA A 122 17.27 -0.04 -10.71
C ALA A 122 18.57 -0.85 -10.93
N PRO A 123 18.61 -1.74 -11.94
CA PRO A 123 19.80 -2.55 -12.20
C PRO A 123 20.94 -1.65 -12.69
N ARG A 124 22.19 -2.08 -12.46
CA ARG A 124 23.36 -1.36 -12.98
C ARG A 124 23.42 -1.36 -14.53
N GLN A 125 22.85 -2.39 -15.13
CA GLN A 125 22.73 -2.54 -16.57
C GLN A 125 21.37 -3.15 -16.89
N GLY A 126 20.78 -2.74 -17.99
CA GLY A 126 19.48 -3.22 -18.43
C GLY A 126 18.31 -2.29 -18.09
N ARG A 127 17.11 -2.79 -18.31
CA ARG A 127 15.87 -2.06 -18.08
C ARG A 127 15.49 -2.10 -16.60
N ASP A 128 15.05 -0.98 -16.06
CA ASP A 128 14.45 -0.91 -14.73
C ASP A 128 12.99 -1.34 -14.80
N ALA A 129 12.68 -2.53 -14.32
CA ALA A 129 11.33 -3.08 -14.32
C ALA A 129 10.38 -2.36 -13.36
N SER A 130 10.88 -1.61 -12.38
CA SER A 130 10.04 -0.92 -11.40
C SER A 130 9.06 0.06 -12.06
N GLN A 131 9.45 0.73 -13.14
CA GLN A 131 8.57 1.65 -13.87
C GLN A 131 7.35 0.95 -14.45
N GLU A 132 7.54 -0.23 -15.05
CA GLU A 132 6.49 -1.00 -15.68
C GLU A 132 5.58 -1.67 -14.66
N GLU A 133 6.15 -2.37 -13.68
CA GLU A 133 5.38 -3.16 -12.71
C GLU A 133 4.57 -2.26 -11.77
N ILE A 134 5.11 -1.11 -11.38
CA ILE A 134 4.39 -0.13 -10.55
C ILE A 134 3.29 0.56 -11.38
N HIS A 135 3.55 0.86 -12.64
CA HIS A 135 2.50 1.37 -13.53
C HIS A 135 1.35 0.37 -13.68
N HIS A 136 1.66 -0.92 -13.90
CA HIS A 136 0.64 -1.98 -13.98
C HIS A 136 -0.18 -2.04 -12.68
N LEU A 137 0.46 -2.00 -11.52
CA LEU A 137 -0.23 -2.02 -10.23
C LEU A 137 -1.22 -0.86 -10.09
N ILE A 138 -0.76 0.37 -10.35
CA ILE A 138 -1.60 1.58 -10.20
C ILE A 138 -2.72 1.58 -11.23
N PHE A 139 -2.42 1.23 -12.49
CA PHE A 139 -3.42 1.19 -13.56
C PHE A 139 -4.48 0.11 -13.33
N THR A 140 -4.11 -1.07 -12.83
CA THR A 140 -5.05 -2.15 -12.52
C THR A 140 -5.91 -1.82 -11.31
N ALA A 141 -5.39 -1.04 -10.36
CA ALA A 141 -6.09 -0.63 -9.14
C ALA A 141 -6.94 0.65 -9.31
N SER A 142 -6.88 1.29 -10.48
CA SER A 142 -7.65 2.49 -10.84
C SER A 142 -8.83 2.16 -11.75
#